data_ffea908f98d746d945f016d09bb2e7b1
#
_entry.id   ffea908f98d746d945f016d09bb2e7b1
#
_cell.length_a   1.000
_cell.length_b   1.000
_cell.length_c   1.000
_cell.angle_alpha   90.00
_cell.angle_beta   90.00
_cell.angle_gamma   90.00
#
_symmetry.space_group_name_H-M   'P 1'
#
loop_
_entity.id
_entity.type
_entity.pdbx_description
1 polymer ?
#
loop_
_entity_poly.entity_id
_entity_poly.type
_entity_poly.pdbx_seq_one_letter_code
_entity_poly.pdbx_strand_id
1 'polypeptide(L)'
;MSVNWKKTLFVVCDIIIATYLLLAVTAFNRPDAKTPICTEVKIDVEQTAVEGFMTAEEIKRILTQNKCYPLSLFMTDINVRTIEECLKNSPFIDQAECYKTQGGHVCIYVKQRIPVARVMADNGENYYVDTHGSLMPETRFVTDQVIATGNITRRYAQTTLTRVANDILRDKFWKNQVVQMNILADGSVELVPRVGDHVIYLGPPININKKLDRLRKFYLYGLNKAGWNKYSYINVEFDNQIICKKSKRKKQNT
;
A
#
# COMPACT_ATOMS: atom_id res chain seq x y z
N MET A 1 -34.95 -14.11 76.36
CA MET A 1 -34.34 -13.51 75.15
C MET A 1 -35.18 -13.94 73.97
N SER A 2 -36.05 -13.08 73.42
CA SER A 2 -36.83 -13.41 72.22
C SER A 2 -35.92 -13.25 70.99
N VAL A 3 -35.55 -14.37 70.42
CA VAL A 3 -34.81 -14.39 69.14
C VAL A 3 -35.71 -13.79 68.05
N ASN A 4 -35.27 -12.70 67.44
CA ASN A 4 -36.06 -12.00 66.44
C ASN A 4 -35.97 -12.79 65.12
N TRP A 5 -36.85 -13.82 64.96
CA TRP A 5 -36.88 -14.79 63.86
C TRP A 5 -36.74 -14.13 62.49
N LYS A 6 -37.36 -12.95 62.28
CA LYS A 6 -37.24 -12.24 61.01
C LYS A 6 -35.80 -11.81 60.70
N LYS A 7 -35.06 -11.29 61.71
CA LYS A 7 -33.63 -10.92 61.52
C LYS A 7 -32.73 -12.12 61.23
N THR A 8 -33.01 -13.25 61.91
CA THR A 8 -32.27 -14.48 61.69
C THR A 8 -32.50 -15.03 60.29
N LEU A 9 -33.74 -14.95 59.76
CA LEU A 9 -34.06 -15.36 58.39
C LEU A 9 -33.32 -14.53 57.33
N PHE A 10 -33.27 -13.20 57.51
CA PHE A 10 -32.53 -12.33 56.60
C PHE A 10 -31.05 -12.61 56.56
N VAL A 11 -30.39 -12.84 57.70
CA VAL A 11 -28.98 -13.18 57.78
C VAL A 11 -28.70 -14.53 57.12
N VAL A 12 -29.57 -15.53 57.23
CA VAL A 12 -29.43 -16.80 56.56
C VAL A 12 -29.57 -16.64 55.02
N CYS A 13 -30.55 -15.84 54.55
CA CYS A 13 -30.68 -15.55 53.12
C CYS A 13 -29.44 -14.83 52.55
N ASP A 14 -28.90 -13.85 53.27
CA ASP A 14 -27.70 -13.13 52.86
C ASP A 14 -26.46 -14.06 52.76
N ILE A 15 -26.31 -14.99 53.68
CA ILE A 15 -25.24 -15.99 53.62
C ILE A 15 -25.40 -16.94 52.44
N ILE A 16 -26.64 -17.35 52.11
CA ILE A 16 -26.94 -18.20 50.95
C ILE A 16 -26.61 -17.47 49.66
N ILE A 17 -27.04 -16.20 49.56
CA ILE A 17 -26.75 -15.37 48.38
C ILE A 17 -25.25 -15.12 48.23
N ALA A 18 -24.53 -14.83 49.32
CA ALA A 18 -23.10 -14.60 49.30
C ALA A 18 -22.32 -15.87 48.88
N THR A 19 -22.72 -17.03 49.42
CA THR A 19 -22.12 -18.31 48.98
C THR A 19 -22.44 -18.66 47.55
N TYR A 20 -23.65 -18.41 47.09
CA TYR A 20 -24.02 -18.59 45.68
C TYR A 20 -23.21 -17.69 44.72
N LEU A 21 -23.07 -16.41 45.05
CA LEU A 21 -22.25 -15.48 44.27
C LEU A 21 -20.78 -15.90 44.24
N LEU A 22 -20.24 -16.33 45.38
CA LEU A 22 -18.86 -16.79 45.46
C LEU A 22 -18.63 -18.07 44.62
N LEU A 23 -19.57 -19.01 44.66
CA LEU A 23 -19.56 -20.20 43.82
C LEU A 23 -19.75 -19.87 42.35
N ALA A 24 -20.65 -18.93 42.01
CA ALA A 24 -20.85 -18.52 40.63
C ALA A 24 -19.59 -17.87 40.03
N VAL A 25 -18.94 -16.95 40.75
CA VAL A 25 -17.70 -16.33 40.32
C VAL A 25 -16.58 -17.34 40.15
N THR A 26 -16.43 -18.30 41.09
CA THR A 26 -15.37 -19.28 41.02
C THR A 26 -15.64 -20.42 40.02
N ALA A 27 -16.90 -20.83 39.84
CA ALA A 27 -17.27 -21.88 38.89
C ALA A 27 -17.24 -21.39 37.42
N PHE A 28 -17.69 -20.16 37.15
CA PHE A 28 -17.69 -19.59 35.80
C PHE A 28 -16.33 -18.99 35.40
N ASN A 29 -15.47 -18.68 36.35
CA ASN A 29 -14.17 -18.06 36.09
C ASN A 29 -13.00 -19.07 36.19
N ARG A 30 -13.26 -20.36 36.06
CA ARG A 30 -12.19 -21.33 35.90
C ARG A 30 -11.62 -21.21 34.50
N PRO A 31 -10.39 -20.71 34.29
CA PRO A 31 -9.75 -20.85 33.00
C PRO A 31 -9.65 -22.36 32.74
N ASP A 32 -10.17 -22.80 31.59
CA ASP A 32 -9.97 -24.16 31.12
C ASP A 32 -8.47 -24.46 31.21
N ALA A 33 -8.09 -25.41 32.06
CA ALA A 33 -6.69 -25.76 32.35
C ALA A 33 -5.98 -26.44 31.16
N LYS A 34 -6.67 -26.60 30.03
CA LYS A 34 -6.08 -27.02 28.76
C LYS A 34 -5.61 -25.73 28.04
N THR A 35 -4.29 -25.52 28.02
CA THR A 35 -3.67 -24.51 27.19
C THR A 35 -4.18 -24.73 25.77
N PRO A 36 -5.04 -23.84 25.22
CA PRO A 36 -5.62 -24.06 23.90
C PRO A 36 -4.50 -24.06 22.87
N ILE A 37 -4.55 -25.01 21.95
CA ILE A 37 -3.66 -25.08 20.80
C ILE A 37 -4.27 -24.22 19.68
N CYS A 38 -3.44 -23.57 18.88
CA CYS A 38 -3.90 -22.84 17.70
C CYS A 38 -4.44 -23.84 16.67
N THR A 39 -5.75 -23.82 16.47
CA THR A 39 -6.46 -24.73 15.56
C THR A 39 -6.65 -24.13 14.18
N GLU A 40 -6.65 -22.79 14.06
CA GLU A 40 -6.88 -22.08 12.81
C GLU A 40 -6.08 -20.78 12.77
N VAL A 41 -5.53 -20.49 11.59
CA VAL A 41 -4.88 -19.19 11.29
C VAL A 41 -5.67 -18.51 10.19
N LYS A 42 -6.34 -17.41 10.51
CA LYS A 42 -7.08 -16.58 9.56
C LYS A 42 -6.17 -15.47 9.06
N ILE A 43 -5.93 -15.46 7.75
CA ILE A 43 -5.11 -14.43 7.10
C ILE A 43 -6.03 -13.59 6.24
N ASP A 44 -6.13 -12.31 6.57
CA ASP A 44 -6.86 -11.31 5.82
C ASP A 44 -5.89 -10.31 5.20
N VAL A 45 -5.94 -10.18 3.89
CA VAL A 45 -5.11 -9.25 3.12
C VAL A 45 -6.00 -8.12 2.63
N GLU A 46 -5.68 -6.88 3.01
CA GLU A 46 -6.44 -5.71 2.55
C GLU A 46 -6.50 -5.69 1.03
N GLN A 47 -7.71 -5.83 0.48
CA GLN A 47 -7.93 -5.75 -0.96
C GLN A 47 -7.77 -4.30 -1.40
N THR A 48 -6.72 -4.02 -2.14
CA THR A 48 -6.51 -2.73 -2.80
C THR A 48 -7.00 -2.80 -4.25
N ALA A 49 -7.31 -1.66 -4.85
CA ALA A 49 -7.74 -1.56 -6.25
C ALA A 49 -6.68 -2.02 -7.28
N VAL A 50 -5.48 -2.29 -6.83
CA VAL A 50 -4.40 -2.92 -7.60
C VAL A 50 -4.37 -4.38 -7.17
N GLU A 51 -4.54 -5.32 -8.11
CA GLU A 51 -4.35 -6.75 -7.84
C GLU A 51 -3.02 -6.95 -7.13
N GLY A 52 -3.09 -7.51 -5.91
CA GLY A 52 -2.02 -7.38 -4.94
C GLY A 52 -0.81 -8.24 -5.28
N PHE A 53 0.34 -7.77 -4.83
CA PHE A 53 1.58 -8.54 -4.84
C PHE A 53 1.56 -9.71 -3.86
N MET A 54 0.59 -9.75 -2.92
CA MET A 54 0.55 -10.70 -1.82
C MET A 54 -0.79 -11.40 -1.74
N THR A 55 -0.74 -12.72 -1.67
CA THR A 55 -1.90 -13.57 -1.38
C THR A 55 -1.77 -14.15 0.03
N ALA A 56 -2.87 -14.69 0.57
CA ALA A 56 -2.85 -15.37 1.87
C ALA A 56 -1.87 -16.56 1.88
N GLU A 57 -1.71 -17.25 0.74
CA GLU A 57 -0.76 -18.36 0.57
C GLU A 57 0.69 -17.87 0.65
N GLU A 58 0.99 -16.71 0.10
CA GLU A 58 2.33 -16.13 0.18
C GLU A 58 2.68 -15.68 1.59
N ILE A 59 1.73 -15.09 2.31
CA ILE A 59 1.90 -14.73 3.72
C ILE A 59 2.16 -15.98 4.55
N LYS A 60 1.36 -17.05 4.34
CA LYS A 60 1.58 -18.34 4.98
C LYS A 60 2.97 -18.89 4.67
N ARG A 61 3.43 -18.78 3.41
CA ARG A 61 4.77 -19.22 2.99
C ARG A 61 5.88 -18.44 3.71
N ILE A 62 5.76 -17.11 3.79
CA ILE A 62 6.72 -16.26 4.50
C ILE A 62 6.82 -16.67 5.96
N LEU A 63 5.68 -16.84 6.65
CA LEU A 63 5.66 -17.24 8.05
C LEU A 63 6.24 -18.63 8.27
N THR A 64 5.96 -19.58 7.36
CA THR A 64 6.47 -20.95 7.45
C THR A 64 7.98 -20.99 7.23
N GLN A 65 8.50 -20.25 6.25
CA GLN A 65 9.94 -20.16 5.97
C GLN A 65 10.72 -19.56 7.13
N ASN A 66 10.13 -18.58 7.82
CA ASN A 66 10.72 -17.93 8.99
C ASN A 66 10.40 -18.64 10.31
N LYS A 67 9.75 -19.81 10.27
CA LYS A 67 9.34 -20.61 11.46
C LYS A 67 8.45 -19.83 12.44
N CYS A 68 7.66 -18.88 11.92
CA CYS A 68 6.74 -18.04 12.69
C CYS A 68 5.27 -18.41 12.49
N TYR A 69 4.97 -19.48 11.73
CA TYR A 69 3.58 -19.88 11.46
C TYR A 69 2.98 -20.56 12.71
N PRO A 70 1.88 -20.00 13.28
CA PRO A 70 1.44 -20.37 14.64
C PRO A 70 0.56 -21.61 14.72
N LEU A 71 0.21 -22.26 13.60
CA LEU A 71 -0.69 -23.42 13.59
C LEU A 71 -0.13 -24.57 14.44
N SER A 72 -0.96 -25.20 15.26
CA SER A 72 -0.63 -26.31 16.16
C SER A 72 0.31 -25.97 17.31
N LEU A 73 0.65 -24.71 17.54
CA LEU A 73 1.39 -24.26 18.71
C LEU A 73 0.43 -23.98 19.89
N PHE A 74 0.93 -24.08 21.11
CA PHE A 74 0.17 -23.63 22.27
C PHE A 74 -0.05 -22.11 22.19
N MET A 75 -1.27 -21.64 22.49
CA MET A 75 -1.59 -20.23 22.46
C MET A 75 -0.74 -19.38 23.41
N THR A 76 -0.22 -19.99 24.50
CA THR A 76 0.73 -19.34 25.41
C THR A 76 2.07 -19.04 24.74
N ASP A 77 2.53 -19.92 23.86
CA ASP A 77 3.86 -19.86 23.24
C ASP A 77 3.89 -18.99 21.98
N ILE A 78 2.72 -18.68 21.44
CA ILE A 78 2.61 -17.81 20.27
C ILE A 78 2.89 -16.35 20.67
N ASN A 79 3.95 -15.77 20.12
CA ASN A 79 4.25 -14.34 20.26
C ASN A 79 3.75 -13.59 19.02
N VAL A 80 2.66 -12.85 19.16
CA VAL A 80 2.05 -12.09 18.06
C VAL A 80 2.99 -11.01 17.52
N ARG A 81 3.80 -10.38 18.37
CA ARG A 81 4.77 -9.36 17.94
C ARG A 81 5.84 -9.96 17.02
N THR A 82 6.33 -11.17 17.31
CA THR A 82 7.30 -11.84 16.45
C THR A 82 6.71 -12.16 15.08
N ILE A 83 5.41 -12.50 15.01
CA ILE A 83 4.71 -12.70 13.73
C ILE A 83 4.62 -11.40 12.94
N GLU A 84 4.23 -10.30 13.60
CA GLU A 84 4.16 -8.98 12.97
C GLU A 84 5.51 -8.49 12.47
N GLU A 85 6.57 -8.62 13.28
CA GLU A 85 7.93 -8.25 12.90
C GLU A 85 8.44 -9.09 11.73
N CYS A 86 8.17 -10.39 11.74
CA CYS A 86 8.49 -11.29 10.64
C CYS A 86 7.84 -10.84 9.33
N LEU A 87 6.57 -10.45 9.37
CA LEU A 87 5.85 -9.95 8.20
C LEU A 87 6.33 -8.57 7.76
N LYS A 88 6.57 -7.64 8.69
CA LYS A 88 7.08 -6.28 8.41
C LYS A 88 8.47 -6.26 7.77
N ASN A 89 9.26 -7.32 7.96
CA ASN A 89 10.54 -7.49 7.26
C ASN A 89 10.38 -7.77 5.76
N SER A 90 9.19 -8.14 5.30
CA SER A 90 8.92 -8.28 3.87
C SER A 90 8.83 -6.91 3.19
N PRO A 91 9.56 -6.68 2.09
CA PRO A 91 9.53 -5.39 1.39
C PRO A 91 8.16 -5.06 0.75
N PHE A 92 7.24 -6.03 0.70
CA PHE A 92 5.91 -5.87 0.11
C PHE A 92 4.80 -5.56 1.12
N ILE A 93 5.12 -5.63 2.41
CA ILE A 93 4.15 -5.41 3.49
C ILE A 93 4.35 -4.02 4.08
N ASP A 94 3.28 -3.24 4.12
CA ASP A 94 3.26 -1.92 4.75
C ASP A 94 2.96 -2.03 6.24
N GLN A 95 1.89 -2.77 6.58
CA GLN A 95 1.46 -2.99 7.96
C GLN A 95 1.05 -4.45 8.15
N ALA A 96 1.31 -4.98 9.33
CA ALA A 96 0.86 -6.28 9.76
C ALA A 96 0.39 -6.19 11.22
N GLU A 97 -0.79 -6.70 11.47
CA GLU A 97 -1.40 -6.81 12.80
C GLU A 97 -1.77 -8.27 13.07
N CYS A 98 -1.48 -8.73 14.27
CA CYS A 98 -1.75 -10.10 14.68
C CYS A 98 -2.39 -10.12 16.06
N TYR A 99 -3.48 -10.89 16.21
CA TYR A 99 -4.12 -11.07 17.51
C TYR A 99 -4.62 -12.51 17.71
N LYS A 100 -4.72 -12.88 18.97
CA LYS A 100 -5.24 -14.17 19.40
C LYS A 100 -6.70 -14.02 19.79
N THR A 101 -7.52 -15.02 19.46
CA THR A 101 -8.91 -15.09 19.89
C THR A 101 -9.07 -16.11 21.03
N GLN A 102 -10.14 -15.97 21.81
CA GLN A 102 -10.45 -16.92 22.90
C GLN A 102 -10.77 -18.33 22.39
N GLY A 103 -11.16 -18.46 21.10
CA GLY A 103 -11.47 -19.73 20.46
C GLY A 103 -10.25 -20.53 19.96
N GLY A 104 -9.02 -20.13 20.30
CA GLY A 104 -7.82 -20.84 19.84
C GLY A 104 -7.46 -20.53 18.37
N HIS A 105 -7.89 -19.39 17.82
CA HIS A 105 -7.51 -18.96 16.48
C HIS A 105 -6.54 -17.79 16.56
N VAL A 106 -5.66 -17.69 15.56
CA VAL A 106 -4.79 -16.54 15.33
C VAL A 106 -5.27 -15.82 14.09
N CYS A 107 -5.55 -14.53 14.23
CA CYS A 107 -5.97 -13.67 13.13
C CYS A 107 -4.80 -12.77 12.75
N ILE A 108 -4.48 -12.72 11.46
CA ILE A 108 -3.39 -11.93 10.88
C ILE A 108 -4.00 -11.04 9.82
N TYR A 109 -3.94 -9.73 10.02
CA TYR A 109 -4.33 -8.73 9.06
C TYR A 109 -3.09 -8.12 8.42
N VAL A 110 -3.05 -8.07 7.09
CA VAL A 110 -1.90 -7.57 6.35
C VAL A 110 -2.34 -6.50 5.36
N LYS A 111 -1.68 -5.34 5.44
CA LYS A 111 -1.78 -4.29 4.45
C LYS A 111 -0.53 -4.30 3.57
N GLN A 112 -0.73 -4.51 2.28
CA GLN A 112 0.35 -4.53 1.31
C GLN A 112 0.77 -3.11 0.88
N ARG A 113 2.02 -2.95 0.46
CA ARG A 113 2.51 -1.71 -0.16
C ARG A 113 1.91 -1.53 -1.53
N ILE A 114 1.57 -0.28 -1.86
CA ILE A 114 1.01 0.09 -3.15
C ILE A 114 2.12 0.75 -3.98
N PRO A 115 2.61 0.12 -5.05
CA PRO A 115 3.61 0.74 -5.91
C PRO A 115 3.00 1.91 -6.69
N VAL A 116 3.76 2.97 -6.86
CA VAL A 116 3.39 4.15 -7.66
C VAL A 116 4.17 4.25 -8.96
N ALA A 117 5.37 3.67 -9.01
CA ALA A 117 6.18 3.62 -10.23
C ALA A 117 7.10 2.41 -10.22
N ARG A 118 7.39 1.88 -11.42
CA ARG A 118 8.49 0.95 -11.67
C ARG A 118 9.70 1.74 -12.15
N VAL A 119 10.80 1.65 -11.44
CA VAL A 119 12.05 2.31 -11.78
C VAL A 119 12.92 1.37 -12.60
N MET A 120 13.35 1.82 -13.77
CA MET A 120 14.32 1.19 -14.66
C MET A 120 15.41 2.23 -14.94
N ALA A 121 16.36 2.35 -14.03
CA ALA A 121 17.37 3.39 -14.08
C ALA A 121 18.50 3.07 -15.08
N ASP A 122 19.18 4.10 -15.58
CA ASP A 122 20.30 3.96 -16.54
C ASP A 122 21.49 3.18 -15.98
N ASN A 123 21.62 3.11 -14.65
CA ASN A 123 22.64 2.28 -13.97
C ASN A 123 22.30 0.78 -13.92
N GLY A 124 21.18 0.36 -14.52
CA GLY A 124 20.71 -1.02 -14.56
C GLY A 124 19.87 -1.46 -13.34
N GLU A 125 19.63 -0.58 -12.36
CA GLU A 125 18.75 -0.90 -11.25
C GLU A 125 17.30 -0.99 -11.71
N ASN A 126 16.60 -2.04 -11.24
CA ASN A 126 15.17 -2.29 -11.52
C ASN A 126 14.45 -2.62 -10.21
N TYR A 127 13.49 -1.78 -9.83
CA TYR A 127 12.74 -1.91 -8.58
C TYR A 127 11.43 -1.10 -8.67
N TYR A 128 10.56 -1.29 -7.68
CA TYR A 128 9.37 -0.45 -7.51
C TYR A 128 9.57 0.55 -6.38
N VAL A 129 8.83 1.64 -6.43
CA VAL A 129 8.71 2.60 -5.34
C VAL A 129 7.24 2.72 -4.95
N ASP A 130 6.95 2.71 -3.64
CA ASP A 130 5.61 2.83 -3.11
C ASP A 130 5.17 4.30 -2.88
N THR A 131 3.93 4.49 -2.41
CA THR A 131 3.36 5.81 -2.11
C THR A 131 4.15 6.61 -1.07
N HIS A 132 4.93 5.93 -0.22
CA HIS A 132 5.72 6.53 0.86
C HIS A 132 7.22 6.69 0.51
N GLY A 133 7.62 6.23 -0.69
CA GLY A 133 9.01 6.26 -1.13
C GLY A 133 9.83 5.05 -0.67
N SER A 134 9.19 3.99 -0.18
CA SER A 134 9.89 2.75 0.13
C SER A 134 10.23 1.99 -1.14
N LEU A 135 11.45 1.45 -1.18
CA LEU A 135 11.89 0.64 -2.33
C LEU A 135 11.40 -0.79 -2.17
N MET A 136 10.85 -1.34 -3.25
CA MET A 136 10.37 -2.71 -3.33
C MET A 136 11.14 -3.43 -4.45
N PRO A 137 11.61 -4.66 -4.23
CA PRO A 137 12.35 -5.39 -5.26
C PRO A 137 11.45 -5.72 -6.46
N GLU A 138 12.08 -6.06 -7.57
CA GLU A 138 11.38 -6.57 -8.74
C GLU A 138 10.58 -7.84 -8.39
N THR A 139 9.38 -7.93 -8.91
CA THR A 139 8.48 -9.07 -8.72
C THR A 139 8.05 -9.67 -10.05
N ARG A 140 7.56 -10.91 -10.01
CA ARG A 140 6.95 -11.57 -11.17
C ARG A 140 5.55 -11.05 -11.49
N PHE A 141 4.95 -10.30 -10.59
CA PHE A 141 3.64 -9.71 -10.80
C PHE A 141 3.74 -8.51 -11.75
N VAL A 142 3.01 -8.58 -12.83
CA VAL A 142 2.92 -7.47 -13.78
C VAL A 142 1.88 -6.49 -13.25
N THR A 143 2.32 -5.26 -12.99
CA THR A 143 1.43 -4.19 -12.58
C THR A 143 1.40 -3.10 -13.66
N ASP A 144 0.22 -2.53 -13.92
CA ASP A 144 0.05 -1.40 -14.85
C ASP A 144 0.48 -0.08 -14.15
N GLN A 145 1.77 -0.03 -13.81
CA GLN A 145 2.37 1.14 -13.16
C GLN A 145 3.11 2.01 -14.15
N VAL A 146 3.20 3.30 -13.84
CA VAL A 146 4.03 4.22 -14.62
C VAL A 146 5.49 3.77 -14.55
N ILE A 147 6.15 3.66 -15.71
CA ILE A 147 7.56 3.31 -15.81
C ILE A 147 8.39 4.58 -15.67
N ALA A 148 9.36 4.58 -14.75
CA ALA A 148 10.32 5.66 -14.59
C ALA A 148 11.69 5.22 -15.12
N THR A 149 12.24 5.96 -16.09
CA THR A 149 13.53 5.67 -16.73
C THR A 149 14.49 6.85 -16.60
N GLY A 150 15.75 6.65 -16.94
CA GLY A 150 16.76 7.70 -17.00
C GLY A 150 17.67 7.77 -15.79
N ASN A 151 18.18 8.96 -15.48
CA ASN A 151 19.16 9.17 -14.41
C ASN A 151 18.49 9.21 -13.04
N ILE A 152 18.17 8.04 -12.50
CA ILE A 152 17.43 7.90 -11.23
C ILE A 152 18.35 7.30 -10.18
N THR A 153 18.69 8.10 -9.16
CA THR A 153 19.31 7.58 -7.93
C THR A 153 18.24 7.08 -6.96
N ARG A 154 18.58 6.14 -6.07
CA ARG A 154 17.63 5.65 -5.05
C ARG A 154 17.03 6.80 -4.22
N ARG A 155 17.85 7.79 -3.82
CA ARG A 155 17.37 8.96 -3.09
C ARG A 155 16.37 9.78 -3.89
N TYR A 156 16.63 9.98 -5.18
CA TYR A 156 15.69 10.68 -6.08
C TYR A 156 14.38 9.90 -6.19
N ALA A 157 14.45 8.59 -6.35
CA ALA A 157 13.28 7.72 -6.41
C ALA A 157 12.42 7.81 -5.13
N GLN A 158 13.05 7.71 -3.97
CA GLN A 158 12.38 7.76 -2.67
C GLN A 158 11.72 9.09 -2.33
N THR A 159 12.18 10.19 -2.91
CA THR A 159 11.72 11.54 -2.57
C THR A 159 11.01 12.21 -3.73
N THR A 160 11.74 12.64 -4.74
CA THR A 160 11.23 13.48 -5.83
C THR A 160 10.34 12.69 -6.77
N LEU A 161 10.79 11.52 -7.22
CA LEU A 161 10.01 10.67 -8.13
C LEU A 161 8.70 10.23 -7.48
N THR A 162 8.74 9.77 -6.24
CA THR A 162 7.54 9.38 -5.48
C THR A 162 6.54 10.52 -5.40
N ARG A 163 6.99 11.75 -5.13
CA ARG A 163 6.11 12.92 -5.07
C ARG A 163 5.47 13.21 -6.43
N VAL A 164 6.26 13.21 -7.51
CA VAL A 164 5.76 13.44 -8.89
C VAL A 164 4.77 12.35 -9.29
N ALA A 165 5.09 11.08 -9.03
CA ALA A 165 4.21 9.95 -9.30
C ALA A 165 2.89 10.06 -8.53
N ASN A 166 2.93 10.39 -7.24
CA ASN A 166 1.73 10.62 -6.44
C ASN A 166 0.87 11.78 -6.97
N ASP A 167 1.49 12.88 -7.39
CA ASP A 167 0.77 14.02 -8.00
C ASP A 167 0.06 13.61 -9.30
N ILE A 168 0.71 12.79 -10.14
CA ILE A 168 0.10 12.25 -11.37
C ILE A 168 -1.05 11.28 -11.04
N LEU A 169 -0.85 10.37 -10.08
CA LEU A 169 -1.84 9.35 -9.72
C LEU A 169 -3.08 9.91 -9.02
N ARG A 170 -2.95 11.03 -8.30
CA ARG A 170 -4.10 11.74 -7.69
C ARG A 170 -5.05 12.32 -8.71
N ASP A 171 -4.56 12.66 -9.87
CA ASP A 171 -5.36 13.21 -10.95
C ASP A 171 -5.87 12.09 -11.85
N LYS A 172 -7.18 11.85 -11.84
CA LYS A 172 -7.83 10.79 -12.63
C LYS A 172 -7.53 10.87 -14.12
N PHE A 173 -7.37 12.09 -14.69
CA PHE A 173 -7.03 12.26 -16.09
C PHE A 173 -5.58 11.83 -16.35
N TRP A 174 -4.63 12.36 -15.57
CA TRP A 174 -3.21 12.10 -15.79
C TRP A 174 -2.80 10.67 -15.42
N LYS A 175 -3.43 10.07 -14.41
CA LYS A 175 -3.25 8.64 -14.07
C LYS A 175 -3.47 7.73 -15.29
N ASN A 176 -4.43 8.07 -16.14
CA ASN A 176 -4.76 7.25 -17.32
C ASN A 176 -3.95 7.67 -18.57
N GLN A 177 -3.31 8.84 -18.56
CA GLN A 177 -2.60 9.39 -19.71
C GLN A 177 -1.09 9.17 -19.67
N VAL A 178 -0.47 9.16 -18.49
CA VAL A 178 0.99 9.04 -18.36
C VAL A 178 1.36 7.55 -18.29
N VAL A 179 2.20 7.10 -19.22
CA VAL A 179 2.71 5.73 -19.24
C VAL A 179 4.17 5.65 -18.82
N GLN A 180 4.95 6.72 -19.05
CA GLN A 180 6.36 6.74 -18.67
C GLN A 180 6.77 8.14 -18.20
N MET A 181 7.68 8.15 -17.24
CA MET A 181 8.43 9.33 -16.78
C MET A 181 9.90 9.11 -17.12
N ASN A 182 10.55 10.04 -17.78
CA ASN A 182 11.98 10.02 -18.04
C ASN A 182 12.67 11.10 -17.22
N ILE A 183 13.68 10.73 -16.47
CA ILE A 183 14.43 11.65 -15.60
C ILE A 183 15.76 11.96 -16.29
N LEU A 184 15.95 13.24 -16.58
CA LEU A 184 17.16 13.72 -17.23
C LEU A 184 18.32 13.85 -16.25
N ALA A 185 19.52 14.05 -16.76
CA ALA A 185 20.75 14.17 -15.95
C ALA A 185 20.73 15.34 -14.96
N ASP A 186 19.98 16.41 -15.27
CA ASP A 186 19.78 17.58 -14.41
C ASP A 186 18.63 17.41 -13.39
N GLY A 187 17.97 16.24 -13.38
CA GLY A 187 16.83 15.94 -12.53
C GLY A 187 15.49 16.46 -13.05
N SER A 188 15.45 17.06 -14.25
CA SER A 188 14.21 17.45 -14.92
C SER A 188 13.41 16.23 -15.35
N VAL A 189 12.10 16.41 -15.49
CA VAL A 189 11.14 15.33 -15.77
C VAL A 189 10.52 15.53 -17.14
N GLU A 190 10.54 14.46 -17.91
CA GLU A 190 9.75 14.30 -19.14
C GLU A 190 8.66 13.25 -18.93
N LEU A 191 7.51 13.43 -19.57
CA LEU A 191 6.41 12.46 -19.57
C LEU A 191 6.15 11.95 -20.98
N VAL A 192 5.88 10.66 -21.08
CA VAL A 192 5.37 10.05 -22.31
C VAL A 192 3.89 9.74 -22.08
N PRO A 193 2.99 10.37 -22.85
CA PRO A 193 1.56 10.13 -22.73
C PRO A 193 1.14 8.87 -23.51
N ARG A 194 -0.01 8.31 -23.14
CA ARG A 194 -0.65 7.20 -23.86
C ARG A 194 -1.16 7.60 -25.25
N VAL A 195 -1.53 8.86 -25.42
CA VAL A 195 -2.14 9.38 -26.65
C VAL A 195 -1.26 10.44 -27.28
N GLY A 196 -0.97 10.28 -28.56
CA GLY A 196 -0.13 11.17 -29.35
C GLY A 196 1.35 10.76 -29.37
N ASP A 197 2.10 11.27 -30.36
CA ASP A 197 3.52 10.93 -30.60
C ASP A 197 4.47 11.98 -30.01
N HIS A 198 4.06 12.66 -28.95
CA HIS A 198 4.84 13.75 -28.38
C HIS A 198 5.38 13.41 -27.00
N VAL A 199 6.53 14.00 -26.69
CA VAL A 199 7.09 14.00 -25.34
C VAL A 199 6.70 15.31 -24.66
N ILE A 200 6.35 15.25 -23.39
CA ILE A 200 6.00 16.39 -22.55
C ILE A 200 7.17 16.69 -21.63
N TYR A 201 7.77 17.86 -21.75
CA TYR A 201 8.81 18.32 -20.84
C TYR A 201 8.20 19.15 -19.71
N LEU A 202 8.25 18.61 -18.51
CA LEU A 202 7.83 19.32 -17.29
C LEU A 202 8.94 20.25 -16.76
N GLY A 203 10.21 19.98 -17.11
CA GLY A 203 11.36 20.62 -16.49
C GLY A 203 11.56 20.21 -15.03
N PRO A 204 12.15 21.09 -14.20
CA PRO A 204 12.34 20.83 -12.77
C PRO A 204 11.03 20.40 -12.11
N PRO A 205 11.06 19.38 -11.22
CA PRO A 205 9.85 18.82 -10.60
C PRO A 205 9.27 19.70 -9.48
N ILE A 206 8.95 20.95 -9.85
CA ILE A 206 8.37 21.97 -8.98
C ILE A 206 7.02 22.38 -9.56
N ASN A 207 6.00 22.59 -8.70
CA ASN A 207 4.65 23.02 -9.09
C ASN A 207 3.99 22.10 -10.14
N ILE A 208 4.18 20.79 -10.03
CA ILE A 208 3.72 19.79 -11.01
C ILE A 208 2.23 19.95 -11.31
N ASN A 209 1.39 20.10 -10.30
CA ASN A 209 -0.07 20.24 -10.49
C ASN A 209 -0.43 21.44 -11.36
N LYS A 210 0.24 22.60 -11.21
CA LYS A 210 0.01 23.78 -12.06
C LYS A 210 0.42 23.53 -13.51
N LYS A 211 1.53 22.82 -13.72
CA LYS A 211 2.01 22.44 -15.06
C LYS A 211 1.06 21.46 -15.73
N LEU A 212 0.58 20.46 -14.98
CA LEU A 212 -0.40 19.48 -15.47
C LEU A 212 -1.75 20.12 -15.79
N ASP A 213 -2.24 21.08 -14.99
CA ASP A 213 -3.48 21.81 -15.27
C ASP A 213 -3.37 22.65 -16.57
N ARG A 214 -2.22 23.31 -16.76
CA ARG A 214 -1.94 24.08 -17.99
C ARG A 214 -1.90 23.15 -19.20
N LEU A 215 -1.23 22.02 -19.08
CA LEU A 215 -1.15 21.00 -20.13
C LEU A 215 -2.54 20.42 -20.44
N ARG A 216 -3.39 20.16 -19.42
CA ARG A 216 -4.77 19.70 -19.63
C ARG A 216 -5.58 20.68 -20.47
N LYS A 217 -5.50 21.96 -20.15
CA LYS A 217 -6.16 23.01 -20.96
C LYS A 217 -5.65 22.99 -22.41
N PHE A 218 -4.36 22.82 -22.61
CA PHE A 218 -3.78 22.70 -23.94
C PHE A 218 -4.26 21.42 -24.67
N TYR A 219 -4.41 20.32 -24.01
CA TYR A 219 -4.97 19.08 -24.57
C TYR A 219 -6.42 19.31 -25.04
N LEU A 220 -7.25 19.87 -24.16
CA LEU A 220 -8.68 20.08 -24.43
C LEU A 220 -8.93 21.14 -25.52
N TYR A 221 -8.23 22.23 -25.47
CA TYR A 221 -8.52 23.39 -26.34
C TYR A 221 -7.51 23.61 -27.49
N GLY A 222 -6.28 23.14 -27.32
CA GLY A 222 -5.22 23.28 -28.32
C GLY A 222 -5.10 22.06 -29.22
N LEU A 223 -4.78 20.89 -28.69
CA LEU A 223 -4.52 19.68 -29.48
C LEU A 223 -5.77 19.14 -30.18
N ASN A 224 -6.93 19.23 -29.56
CA ASN A 224 -8.19 18.85 -30.23
C ASN A 224 -8.48 19.65 -31.49
N LYS A 225 -8.05 20.93 -31.54
CA LYS A 225 -8.19 21.79 -32.74
C LYS A 225 -7.01 21.65 -33.71
N ALA A 226 -5.80 21.50 -33.18
CA ALA A 226 -4.58 21.52 -33.98
C ALA A 226 -4.21 20.14 -34.56
N GLY A 227 -4.71 19.06 -33.96
CA GLY A 227 -4.36 17.66 -34.23
C GLY A 227 -3.30 17.14 -33.28
N TRP A 228 -3.50 15.90 -32.75
CA TRP A 228 -2.70 15.27 -31.72
C TRP A 228 -1.25 14.99 -32.15
N ASN A 229 -1.00 14.74 -33.43
CA ASN A 229 0.32 14.41 -33.97
C ASN A 229 1.02 15.62 -34.61
N LYS A 230 0.50 16.84 -34.36
CA LYS A 230 1.10 18.06 -34.91
C LYS A 230 2.44 18.43 -34.28
N TYR A 231 2.61 18.07 -33.03
CA TYR A 231 3.80 18.38 -32.23
C TYR A 231 4.51 17.12 -31.82
N SER A 232 5.84 17.13 -31.81
CA SER A 232 6.70 16.06 -31.32
C SER A 232 7.20 16.31 -29.88
N TYR A 233 7.10 17.57 -29.43
CA TYR A 233 7.59 17.97 -28.11
C TYR A 233 6.76 19.14 -27.58
N ILE A 234 6.37 19.08 -26.33
CA ILE A 234 5.55 20.07 -25.64
C ILE A 234 6.23 20.43 -24.33
N ASN A 235 6.76 21.64 -24.22
CA ASN A 235 7.38 22.15 -23.02
C ASN A 235 6.38 22.99 -22.23
N VAL A 236 6.17 22.60 -20.96
CA VAL A 236 5.27 23.27 -20.00
C VAL A 236 6.02 23.78 -18.77
N GLU A 237 7.33 23.90 -18.83
CA GLU A 237 8.18 24.36 -17.74
C GLU A 237 7.82 25.76 -17.26
N PHE A 238 7.67 26.68 -18.22
CA PHE A 238 7.50 28.10 -17.93
C PHE A 238 6.06 28.46 -17.60
N ASP A 239 5.88 29.42 -16.69
CA ASP A 239 4.55 29.90 -16.36
C ASP A 239 3.94 30.69 -17.55
N ASN A 240 2.62 30.54 -17.70
CA ASN A 240 1.79 31.25 -18.70
C ASN A 240 2.11 30.97 -20.17
N GLN A 241 2.98 30.01 -20.50
CA GLN A 241 3.27 29.66 -21.90
C GLN A 241 3.49 28.14 -22.05
N ILE A 242 3.23 27.69 -23.29
CA ILE A 242 3.54 26.33 -23.74
C ILE A 242 4.34 26.44 -25.03
N ILE A 243 5.54 25.86 -25.02
CA ILE A 243 6.41 25.92 -26.21
C ILE A 243 6.34 24.53 -26.88
N CYS A 244 5.97 24.51 -28.15
CA CYS A 244 5.78 23.30 -28.92
C CYS A 244 6.73 23.21 -30.10
N LYS A 245 7.37 22.04 -30.28
CA LYS A 245 8.14 21.72 -31.48
C LYS A 245 7.25 20.94 -32.45
N LYS A 246 7.11 21.40 -33.69
CA LYS A 246 6.33 20.72 -34.72
C LYS A 246 6.96 19.35 -35.06
N SER A 247 6.15 18.34 -35.26
CA SER A 247 6.56 17.05 -35.79
C SER A 247 7.10 17.23 -37.23
N LYS A 248 8.24 16.61 -37.54
CA LYS A 248 8.70 16.55 -38.94
C LYS A 248 7.73 15.61 -39.68
N ARG A 249 7.04 16.12 -40.69
CA ARG A 249 6.24 15.28 -41.60
C ARG A 249 7.17 14.20 -42.17
N LYS A 250 6.93 12.93 -41.84
CA LYS A 250 7.46 11.84 -42.66
C LYS A 250 6.85 12.03 -44.04
N LYS A 251 7.68 12.35 -45.08
CA LYS A 251 7.26 12.19 -46.46
C LYS A 251 6.88 10.72 -46.62
N GLN A 252 5.60 10.45 -46.82
CA GLN A 252 5.17 9.15 -47.34
C GLN A 252 5.76 9.07 -48.75
N ASN A 253 6.78 8.26 -48.92
CA ASN A 253 7.18 7.82 -50.25
C ASN A 253 6.05 6.93 -50.75
N THR A 254 5.29 7.47 -51.67
CA THR A 254 4.35 6.79 -52.56
C THR A 254 5.13 5.89 -53.50
#